data_b6728b5f83b0a6ca4308b2119bb7cdf1
#
_entry.id   b6728b5f83b0a6ca4308b2119bb7cdf1
#
_cell.length_a   1.000
_cell.length_b   1.000
_cell.length_c   1.000
_cell.angle_alpha   90.00
_cell.angle_beta   90.00
_cell.angle_gamma   90.00
#
_symmetry.space_group_name_H-M   'P 1'
#
loop_
_entity.id
_entity.type
_entity.pdbx_description
1 polymer ?
#
loop_
_entity_poly.entity_id
_entity_poly.type
_entity_poly.pdbx_seq_one_letter_code
_entity_poly.pdbx_strand_id
1 'polypeptide(L)'
;MAKLYFRYGAMNSGKTTNLLQVAYNYEERDQFVVIIKADIDKKGGNKIVARVGMEREVDYLIKTEDDIIKILKPRFDNLNCILVDEAQFLTEEQVFELFVIAKKYDIPVIAYGLRTDFKTNAFPGSLALFRLADEFEEAPTICRCGEKARFNARIINGKFVSDGNQVAIDEMDEVHYESLCGKCYLEKVMNYDMEEKNNYENLTDTELNSIIDEINKIIKKRKG
;
A
#
# COMPACT_ATOMS: atom_id res chain seq x y z
N MET A 1 -18.71 -20.16 3.24
CA MET A 1 -18.85 -18.68 3.30
C MET A 1 -17.62 -18.07 2.69
N ALA A 2 -17.81 -17.28 1.65
CA ALA A 2 -16.73 -16.62 0.94
C ALA A 2 -15.97 -15.62 1.82
N LYS A 3 -14.74 -15.29 1.42
CA LYS A 3 -13.83 -14.43 2.16
C LYS A 3 -13.55 -13.14 1.40
N LEU A 4 -13.30 -12.08 2.16
CA LEU A 4 -12.64 -10.86 1.69
C LEU A 4 -11.14 -11.01 1.92
N TYR A 5 -10.37 -10.98 0.84
CA TYR A 5 -8.90 -11.04 0.89
C TYR A 5 -8.31 -9.66 0.66
N PHE A 6 -7.28 -9.32 1.40
CA PHE A 6 -6.47 -8.12 1.13
C PHE A 6 -5.05 -8.49 0.76
N ARG A 7 -4.73 -8.37 -0.53
CA ARG A 7 -3.38 -8.55 -1.09
C ARG A 7 -2.69 -7.20 -1.20
N TYR A 8 -1.83 -6.90 -0.27
CA TYR A 8 -1.18 -5.60 -0.19
C TYR A 8 0.34 -5.69 -0.43
N GLY A 9 0.97 -4.57 -0.74
CA GLY A 9 2.42 -4.50 -0.88
C GLY A 9 2.86 -3.10 -1.30
N ALA A 10 4.17 -2.85 -1.28
CA ALA A 10 4.72 -1.62 -1.81
C ALA A 10 4.46 -1.50 -3.32
N MET A 11 4.72 -0.36 -3.90
CA MET A 11 4.69 -0.20 -5.35
C MET A 11 5.66 -1.20 -5.99
N ASN A 12 5.39 -1.61 -7.22
CA ASN A 12 6.22 -2.58 -7.96
C ASN A 12 6.28 -4.01 -7.38
N SER A 13 5.38 -4.39 -6.47
CA SER A 13 5.31 -5.74 -5.91
C SER A 13 4.50 -6.74 -6.77
N GLY A 14 4.14 -6.39 -8.01
CA GLY A 14 3.45 -7.30 -8.93
C GLY A 14 1.97 -7.52 -8.64
N LYS A 15 1.33 -6.70 -7.81
CA LYS A 15 -0.10 -6.82 -7.45
C LYS A 15 -1.01 -6.90 -8.67
N THR A 16 -0.88 -5.94 -9.58
CA THR A 16 -1.68 -5.86 -10.81
C THR A 16 -1.44 -7.07 -11.73
N THR A 17 -0.19 -7.56 -11.82
CA THR A 17 0.13 -8.80 -12.57
C THR A 17 -0.56 -10.01 -11.97
N ASN A 18 -0.54 -10.12 -10.62
CA ASN A 18 -1.22 -11.20 -9.92
C ASN A 18 -2.74 -11.13 -10.07
N LEU A 19 -3.33 -9.93 -10.03
CA LEU A 19 -4.75 -9.72 -10.28
C LEU A 19 -5.15 -10.26 -11.65
N LEU A 20 -4.41 -9.88 -12.71
CA LEU A 20 -4.68 -10.33 -14.07
C LEU A 20 -4.51 -11.85 -14.22
N GLN A 21 -3.50 -12.42 -13.56
CA GLN A 21 -3.30 -13.87 -13.53
C GLN A 21 -4.47 -14.60 -12.85
N VAL A 22 -4.97 -14.06 -11.73
CA VAL A 22 -6.14 -14.64 -11.05
C VAL A 22 -7.39 -14.55 -11.92
N ALA A 23 -7.62 -13.39 -12.57
CA ALA A 23 -8.73 -13.25 -13.52
C ALA A 23 -8.69 -14.30 -14.61
N TYR A 24 -7.53 -14.47 -15.24
CA TYR A 24 -7.31 -15.48 -16.27
C TYR A 24 -7.58 -16.90 -15.77
N ASN A 25 -7.13 -17.25 -14.57
CA ASN A 25 -7.31 -18.60 -13.99
C ASN A 25 -8.80 -18.95 -13.74
N TYR A 26 -9.62 -17.96 -13.42
CA TYR A 26 -11.08 -18.15 -13.32
C TYR A 26 -11.70 -18.33 -14.71
N GLU A 27 -11.36 -17.46 -15.66
CA GLU A 27 -11.95 -17.42 -17.01
C GLU A 27 -11.61 -18.66 -17.83
N GLU A 28 -10.39 -19.22 -17.71
CA GLU A 28 -10.02 -20.47 -18.39
C GLU A 28 -10.83 -21.69 -17.90
N ARG A 29 -11.58 -21.53 -16.80
CA ARG A 29 -12.47 -22.52 -16.20
C ARG A 29 -13.94 -22.17 -16.36
N ASP A 30 -14.28 -21.30 -17.32
CA ASP A 30 -15.63 -20.80 -17.56
C ASP A 30 -16.28 -20.17 -16.31
N GLN A 31 -15.46 -19.61 -15.39
CA GLN A 31 -15.91 -18.88 -14.20
C GLN A 31 -15.87 -17.38 -14.46
N PHE A 32 -16.96 -16.71 -14.15
CA PHE A 32 -17.13 -15.30 -14.42
C PHE A 32 -16.56 -14.44 -13.27
N VAL A 33 -15.67 -13.52 -13.60
CA VAL A 33 -15.10 -12.53 -12.67
C VAL A 33 -15.47 -11.12 -13.08
N VAL A 34 -15.56 -10.25 -12.11
CA VAL A 34 -15.68 -8.79 -12.31
C VAL A 34 -14.45 -8.11 -11.76
N ILE A 35 -13.86 -7.23 -12.55
CA ILE A 35 -12.74 -6.39 -12.15
C ILE A 35 -13.24 -4.97 -11.95
N ILE A 36 -13.04 -4.42 -10.76
CA ILE A 36 -13.35 -3.03 -10.43
C ILE A 36 -12.08 -2.27 -10.06
N LYS A 37 -12.07 -0.96 -10.30
CA LYS A 37 -10.98 -0.05 -9.97
C LYS A 37 -11.55 1.29 -9.48
N ALA A 38 -10.90 1.92 -8.50
CA ALA A 38 -11.29 3.25 -8.05
C ALA A 38 -10.99 4.32 -9.13
N ASP A 39 -11.97 5.16 -9.47
CA ASP A 39 -11.89 6.18 -10.53
C ASP A 39 -10.90 7.32 -10.23
N ILE A 40 -10.52 7.50 -8.96
CA ILE A 40 -9.52 8.50 -8.55
C ILE A 40 -8.13 8.19 -9.13
N ASP A 41 -7.84 6.94 -9.45
CA ASP A 41 -6.62 6.56 -10.15
C ASP A 41 -6.76 6.74 -11.65
N LYS A 42 -6.42 7.93 -12.15
CA LYS A 42 -6.42 8.25 -13.57
C LYS A 42 -5.37 7.53 -14.39
N LYS A 43 -4.44 6.81 -13.75
CA LYS A 43 -3.39 6.06 -14.42
C LYS A 43 -3.98 4.87 -15.17
N GLY A 44 -3.86 4.92 -16.50
CA GLY A 44 -4.43 3.89 -17.38
C GLY A 44 -5.92 4.05 -17.72
N GLY A 45 -6.62 5.08 -17.21
CA GLY A 45 -8.06 5.29 -17.48
C GLY A 45 -8.89 4.08 -17.03
N ASN A 46 -9.69 3.53 -17.94
CA ASN A 46 -10.52 2.32 -17.73
C ASN A 46 -9.75 1.01 -17.87
N LYS A 47 -8.41 1.05 -17.94
CA LYS A 47 -7.57 -0.13 -18.07
C LYS A 47 -6.73 -0.37 -16.82
N ILE A 48 -6.48 -1.64 -16.57
CA ILE A 48 -5.40 -2.12 -15.71
C ILE A 48 -4.21 -2.41 -16.60
N VAL A 49 -3.06 -1.84 -16.26
CA VAL A 49 -1.81 -2.04 -17.01
C VAL A 49 -0.74 -2.56 -16.08
N ALA A 50 -0.35 -3.82 -16.27
CA ALA A 50 0.77 -4.41 -15.56
C ALA A 50 2.10 -4.01 -16.23
N ARG A 51 3.14 -3.76 -15.45
CA ARG A 51 4.47 -3.37 -15.98
C ARG A 51 5.11 -4.39 -16.91
N VAL A 52 4.69 -5.64 -16.83
CA VAL A 52 5.14 -6.72 -17.72
C VAL A 52 4.46 -6.69 -19.09
N GLY A 53 3.67 -5.65 -19.38
CA GLY A 53 3.03 -5.43 -20.67
C GLY A 53 1.62 -6.03 -20.82
N MET A 54 1.11 -6.72 -19.79
CA MET A 54 -0.29 -7.18 -19.79
C MET A 54 -1.23 -6.01 -19.51
N GLU A 55 -2.31 -5.91 -20.26
CA GLU A 55 -3.37 -4.92 -20.01
C GLU A 55 -4.76 -5.56 -20.14
N ARG A 56 -5.72 -4.99 -19.43
CA ARG A 56 -7.12 -5.37 -19.49
C ARG A 56 -8.03 -4.19 -19.15
N GLU A 57 -9.16 -4.07 -19.83
CA GLU A 57 -10.21 -3.15 -19.43
C GLU A 57 -10.86 -3.61 -18.12
N VAL A 58 -11.20 -2.66 -17.24
CA VAL A 58 -11.99 -2.94 -16.05
C VAL A 58 -13.46 -3.02 -16.40
N ASP A 59 -14.21 -3.83 -15.68
CA ASP A 59 -15.66 -3.90 -15.88
C ASP A 59 -16.35 -2.65 -15.34
N TYR A 60 -15.84 -2.09 -14.21
CA TYR A 60 -16.38 -0.87 -13.62
C TYR A 60 -15.29 0.01 -13.02
N LEU A 61 -15.38 1.31 -13.29
CA LEU A 61 -14.70 2.36 -12.52
C LEU A 61 -15.63 2.79 -11.39
N ILE A 62 -15.14 2.78 -10.16
CA ILE A 62 -15.90 3.08 -8.95
C ILE A 62 -15.56 4.48 -8.47
N LYS A 63 -16.52 5.37 -8.50
CA LYS A 63 -16.40 6.72 -7.96
C LYS A 63 -16.64 6.72 -6.45
N THR A 64 -16.20 7.77 -5.77
CA THR A 64 -16.36 7.93 -4.32
C THR A 64 -17.82 7.86 -3.84
N GLU A 65 -18.76 8.32 -4.66
CA GLU A 65 -20.21 8.34 -4.38
C GLU A 65 -20.96 7.06 -4.80
N ASP A 66 -20.27 6.10 -5.41
CA ASP A 66 -20.91 4.89 -5.94
C ASP A 66 -21.16 3.85 -4.84
N ASP A 67 -22.30 3.18 -4.94
CA ASP A 67 -22.71 2.00 -4.16
C ASP A 67 -22.34 0.74 -4.96
N ILE A 68 -21.32 0.04 -4.49
CA ILE A 68 -20.76 -1.16 -5.17
C ILE A 68 -21.79 -2.29 -5.19
N ILE A 69 -22.56 -2.47 -4.11
CA ILE A 69 -23.59 -3.50 -4.07
C ILE A 69 -24.65 -3.24 -5.14
N LYS A 70 -25.12 -2.00 -5.23
CA LYS A 70 -26.13 -1.62 -6.22
C LYS A 70 -25.65 -1.81 -7.66
N ILE A 71 -24.39 -1.48 -7.93
CA ILE A 71 -23.77 -1.63 -9.27
C ILE A 71 -23.63 -3.10 -9.64
N LEU A 72 -23.15 -3.94 -8.71
CA LEU A 72 -22.81 -5.33 -9.02
C LEU A 72 -23.93 -6.32 -8.84
N LYS A 73 -24.98 -5.97 -8.07
CA LYS A 73 -26.12 -6.85 -7.74
C LYS A 73 -26.76 -7.53 -8.95
N PRO A 74 -26.92 -6.88 -10.13
CA PRO A 74 -27.48 -7.54 -11.30
C PRO A 74 -26.67 -8.72 -11.85
N ARG A 75 -25.41 -8.87 -11.41
CA ARG A 75 -24.49 -9.93 -11.85
C ARG A 75 -24.27 -11.03 -10.81
N PHE A 76 -24.76 -10.90 -9.60
CA PHE A 76 -24.46 -11.80 -8.48
C PHE A 76 -24.80 -13.26 -8.73
N ASP A 77 -25.84 -13.57 -9.51
CA ASP A 77 -26.26 -14.95 -9.78
C ASP A 77 -25.20 -15.75 -10.59
N ASN A 78 -24.36 -15.06 -11.34
CA ASN A 78 -23.34 -15.70 -12.19
C ASN A 78 -21.91 -15.31 -11.82
N LEU A 79 -21.72 -14.55 -10.73
CA LEU A 79 -20.43 -13.98 -10.36
C LEU A 79 -19.65 -14.92 -9.43
N ASN A 80 -18.49 -15.37 -9.86
CA ASN A 80 -17.64 -16.29 -9.11
C ASN A 80 -16.58 -15.58 -8.26
N CYS A 81 -16.16 -14.35 -8.65
CA CYS A 81 -15.19 -13.58 -7.88
C CYS A 81 -15.22 -12.10 -8.26
N ILE A 82 -14.94 -11.22 -7.29
CA ILE A 82 -14.69 -9.80 -7.52
C ILE A 82 -13.21 -9.53 -7.27
N LEU A 83 -12.55 -8.91 -8.26
CA LEU A 83 -11.17 -8.46 -8.16
C LEU A 83 -11.16 -6.93 -8.12
N VAL A 84 -10.47 -6.37 -7.14
CA VAL A 84 -10.44 -4.91 -6.92
C VAL A 84 -9.00 -4.44 -7.09
N ASP A 85 -8.73 -3.59 -8.08
CA ASP A 85 -7.43 -2.94 -8.22
C ASP A 85 -7.42 -1.57 -7.53
N GLU A 86 -6.25 -1.16 -7.05
CA GLU A 86 -6.00 0.10 -6.35
C GLU A 86 -7.00 0.34 -5.18
N ALA A 87 -7.33 -0.73 -4.45
CA ALA A 87 -8.36 -0.76 -3.41
C ALA A 87 -8.09 0.21 -2.25
N GLN A 88 -6.86 0.73 -2.09
CA GLN A 88 -6.55 1.76 -1.10
C GLN A 88 -7.34 3.06 -1.31
N PHE A 89 -7.81 3.31 -2.54
CA PHE A 89 -8.56 4.52 -2.87
C PHE A 89 -10.08 4.40 -2.66
N LEU A 90 -10.57 3.22 -2.30
CA LEU A 90 -11.98 3.05 -1.93
C LEU A 90 -12.27 3.76 -0.61
N THR A 91 -13.54 4.16 -0.42
CA THR A 91 -14.01 4.66 0.87
C THR A 91 -14.18 3.51 1.87
N GLU A 92 -14.32 3.86 3.15
CA GLU A 92 -14.60 2.87 4.21
C GLU A 92 -15.93 2.16 3.95
N GLU A 93 -16.95 2.89 3.51
CA GLU A 93 -18.28 2.37 3.16
C GLU A 93 -18.20 1.37 2.02
N GLN A 94 -17.45 1.70 0.96
CA GLN A 94 -17.25 0.82 -0.18
C GLN A 94 -16.52 -0.49 0.20
N VAL A 95 -15.54 -0.41 1.09
CA VAL A 95 -14.88 -1.60 1.63
C VAL A 95 -15.85 -2.43 2.48
N PHE A 96 -16.71 -1.79 3.27
CA PHE A 96 -17.76 -2.48 4.03
C PHE A 96 -18.76 -3.17 3.10
N GLU A 97 -19.12 -2.56 1.98
CA GLU A 97 -19.98 -3.17 0.95
C GLU A 97 -19.33 -4.43 0.35
N LEU A 98 -18.03 -4.39 0.06
CA LEU A 98 -17.28 -5.58 -0.40
C LEU A 98 -17.29 -6.70 0.65
N PHE A 99 -17.15 -6.36 1.92
CA PHE A 99 -17.27 -7.31 3.02
C PHE A 99 -18.69 -7.93 3.08
N VAL A 100 -19.75 -7.11 2.94
CA VAL A 100 -21.13 -7.58 2.87
C VAL A 100 -21.34 -8.52 1.67
N ILE A 101 -20.77 -8.18 0.50
CA ILE A 101 -20.86 -9.05 -0.67
C ILE A 101 -20.23 -10.42 -0.36
N ALA A 102 -19.05 -10.45 0.22
CA ALA A 102 -18.40 -11.70 0.59
C ALA A 102 -19.22 -12.52 1.57
N LYS A 103 -19.83 -11.89 2.59
CA LYS A 103 -20.53 -12.61 3.66
C LYS A 103 -21.98 -12.95 3.34
N LYS A 104 -22.71 -12.00 2.77
CA LYS A 104 -24.15 -12.17 2.54
C LYS A 104 -24.48 -12.87 1.23
N TYR A 105 -23.68 -12.58 0.19
CA TYR A 105 -23.93 -13.12 -1.16
C TYR A 105 -23.00 -14.27 -1.52
N ASP A 106 -22.07 -14.63 -0.60
CA ASP A 106 -21.14 -15.76 -0.73
C ASP A 106 -20.23 -15.67 -1.96
N ILE A 107 -19.86 -14.44 -2.35
CA ILE A 107 -19.00 -14.17 -3.50
C ILE A 107 -17.62 -13.76 -2.98
N PRO A 108 -16.52 -14.48 -3.31
CA PRO A 108 -15.18 -14.11 -2.88
C PRO A 108 -14.76 -12.76 -3.48
N VAL A 109 -14.11 -11.95 -2.65
CA VAL A 109 -13.57 -10.65 -3.04
C VAL A 109 -12.07 -10.62 -2.76
N ILE A 110 -11.27 -10.27 -3.77
CA ILE A 110 -9.82 -10.12 -3.63
C ILE A 110 -9.46 -8.67 -3.94
N ALA A 111 -9.12 -7.93 -2.90
CA ALA A 111 -8.71 -6.54 -2.99
C ALA A 111 -7.19 -6.40 -3.05
N TYR A 112 -6.68 -5.69 -4.06
CA TYR A 112 -5.27 -5.39 -4.25
C TYR A 112 -5.01 -3.92 -3.99
N GLY A 113 -3.99 -3.61 -3.18
CA GLY A 113 -3.73 -2.21 -2.84
C GLY A 113 -2.40 -1.95 -2.15
N LEU A 114 -2.12 -0.68 -1.92
CA LEU A 114 -1.00 -0.21 -1.13
C LEU A 114 -1.37 -0.23 0.36
N ARG A 115 -0.40 -0.51 1.23
CA ARG A 115 -0.59 -0.40 2.68
C ARG A 115 -0.66 1.06 3.12
N THR A 116 0.32 1.84 2.70
CA THR A 116 0.51 3.24 3.09
C THR A 116 0.98 4.07 1.90
N ASP A 117 0.83 5.38 2.00
CA ASP A 117 1.43 6.34 1.10
C ASP A 117 2.95 6.47 1.33
N PHE A 118 3.57 7.44 0.63
CA PHE A 118 5.02 7.73 0.74
C PHE A 118 5.41 8.40 2.07
N LYS A 119 4.44 8.91 2.84
CA LYS A 119 4.63 9.49 4.20
C LYS A 119 4.33 8.48 5.31
N THR A 120 4.10 7.23 4.96
CA THR A 120 3.68 6.15 5.86
C THR A 120 2.27 6.27 6.44
N ASN A 121 1.45 7.22 5.96
CA ASN A 121 0.06 7.30 6.35
C ASN A 121 -0.77 6.20 5.67
N ALA A 122 -1.66 5.56 6.43
CA ALA A 122 -2.58 4.59 5.86
C ALA A 122 -3.60 5.31 4.95
N PHE A 123 -3.94 4.66 3.84
CA PHE A 123 -5.08 5.08 3.03
C PHE A 123 -6.39 4.64 3.70
N PRO A 124 -7.49 5.39 3.53
CA PRO A 124 -8.80 5.02 4.11
C PRO A 124 -9.25 3.60 3.75
N GLY A 125 -9.20 3.25 2.45
CA GLY A 125 -9.57 1.91 1.98
C GLY A 125 -8.67 0.82 2.54
N SER A 126 -7.35 1.06 2.65
CA SER A 126 -6.41 0.10 3.25
C SER A 126 -6.68 -0.10 4.74
N LEU A 127 -6.97 0.97 5.47
CA LEU A 127 -7.30 0.89 6.89
C LEU A 127 -8.59 0.07 7.11
N ALA A 128 -9.61 0.32 6.30
CA ALA A 128 -10.85 -0.45 6.33
C ALA A 128 -10.63 -1.93 5.97
N LEU A 129 -9.81 -2.21 4.94
CA LEU A 129 -9.46 -3.58 4.57
C LEU A 129 -8.70 -4.30 5.68
N PHE A 130 -7.76 -3.65 6.37
CA PHE A 130 -7.06 -4.25 7.51
C PHE A 130 -8.00 -4.58 8.68
N ARG A 131 -9.12 -3.89 8.83
CA ARG A 131 -10.13 -4.16 9.87
C ARG A 131 -11.13 -5.26 9.48
N LEU A 132 -11.44 -5.40 8.19
CA LEU A 132 -12.59 -6.19 7.72
C LEU A 132 -12.20 -7.44 6.94
N ALA A 133 -11.02 -7.51 6.34
CA ALA A 133 -10.61 -8.67 5.56
C ALA A 133 -10.39 -9.91 6.43
N ASP A 134 -10.76 -11.06 5.90
CA ASP A 134 -10.56 -12.37 6.55
C ASP A 134 -9.13 -12.87 6.41
N GLU A 135 -8.48 -12.55 5.27
CA GLU A 135 -7.14 -13.05 4.94
C GLU A 135 -6.26 -11.92 4.39
N PHE A 136 -5.00 -11.97 4.78
CA PHE A 136 -4.00 -10.97 4.40
C PHE A 136 -2.83 -11.65 3.68
N GLU A 137 -2.44 -11.09 2.53
CA GLU A 137 -1.29 -11.57 1.78
C GLU A 137 -0.40 -10.39 1.39
N GLU A 138 0.86 -10.41 1.86
CA GLU A 138 1.82 -9.39 1.47
C GLU A 138 2.52 -9.80 0.17
N ALA A 139 2.31 -9.03 -0.91
CA ALA A 139 3.05 -9.17 -2.16
C ALA A 139 4.48 -8.63 -1.97
N PRO A 140 5.52 -9.49 -1.99
CA PRO A 140 6.88 -9.07 -1.70
C PRO A 140 7.49 -8.29 -2.88
N THR A 141 8.36 -7.34 -2.54
CA THR A 141 9.28 -6.72 -3.49
C THR A 141 10.60 -6.40 -2.79
N ILE A 142 11.64 -6.06 -3.54
CA ILE A 142 12.99 -5.85 -3.02
C ILE A 142 13.41 -4.38 -3.13
N CYS A 143 14.12 -3.90 -2.13
CA CYS A 143 14.83 -2.63 -2.12
C CYS A 143 16.12 -2.75 -2.93
N ARG A 144 16.68 -1.63 -3.42
CA ARG A 144 17.98 -1.64 -4.12
C ARG A 144 19.14 -2.19 -3.26
N CYS A 145 19.02 -2.14 -1.93
CA CYS A 145 20.01 -2.75 -1.05
C CYS A 145 19.90 -4.27 -0.89
N GLY A 146 18.90 -4.91 -1.55
CA GLY A 146 18.65 -6.35 -1.49
C GLY A 146 17.64 -6.78 -0.43
N GLU A 147 17.33 -5.93 0.55
CA GLU A 147 16.36 -6.24 1.61
C GLU A 147 14.91 -6.17 1.12
N LYS A 148 13.98 -6.80 1.85
CA LYS A 148 12.55 -6.73 1.55
C LYS A 148 12.04 -5.29 1.67
N ALA A 149 11.48 -4.75 0.58
CA ALA A 149 10.89 -3.42 0.54
C ALA A 149 9.43 -3.45 1.02
N ARG A 150 9.08 -2.47 1.87
CA ARG A 150 7.73 -2.31 2.44
C ARG A 150 7.22 -0.88 2.41
N PHE A 151 8.08 0.07 2.11
CA PHE A 151 7.80 1.50 2.11
C PHE A 151 7.82 2.03 0.69
N ASN A 152 6.94 2.99 0.41
CA ASN A 152 6.94 3.73 -0.83
C ASN A 152 7.67 5.06 -0.59
N ALA A 153 8.64 5.39 -1.43
CA ALA A 153 9.29 6.69 -1.41
C ALA A 153 8.93 7.45 -2.68
N ARG A 154 8.60 8.74 -2.55
CA ARG A 154 8.35 9.63 -3.69
C ARG A 154 9.64 10.37 -4.04
N ILE A 155 9.93 10.43 -5.32
CA ILE A 155 11.06 11.16 -5.88
C ILE A 155 10.51 12.19 -6.84
N ILE A 156 10.88 13.47 -6.64
CA ILE A 156 10.53 14.59 -7.51
C ILE A 156 11.84 15.20 -8.00
N ASN A 157 12.00 15.29 -9.33
CA ASN A 157 13.22 15.85 -9.96
C ASN A 157 14.51 15.23 -9.38
N GLY A 158 14.50 13.89 -9.18
CA GLY A 158 15.64 13.11 -8.69
C GLY A 158 15.90 13.18 -7.18
N LYS A 159 15.07 13.88 -6.39
CA LYS A 159 15.21 14.01 -4.93
C LYS A 159 14.09 13.31 -4.19
N PHE A 160 14.43 12.59 -3.12
CA PHE A 160 13.44 12.04 -2.19
C PHE A 160 12.71 13.16 -1.46
N VAL A 161 11.39 13.04 -1.33
CA VAL A 161 10.55 14.01 -0.62
C VAL A 161 9.78 13.33 0.49
N SER A 162 9.72 14.00 1.65
CA SER A 162 9.02 13.53 2.86
C SER A 162 7.67 14.21 3.07
N ASP A 163 7.32 15.23 2.26
CA ASP A 163 6.08 15.99 2.38
C ASP A 163 5.38 16.17 1.02
N GLY A 164 4.12 16.62 1.07
CA GLY A 164 3.27 16.82 -0.11
C GLY A 164 1.93 16.10 -0.02
N ASN A 165 1.08 16.26 -1.04
CA ASN A 165 -0.23 15.60 -1.13
C ASN A 165 -0.07 14.08 -1.26
N GLN A 166 -1.02 13.32 -0.72
CA GLN A 166 -1.01 11.85 -0.75
C GLN A 166 -0.95 11.31 -2.19
N VAL A 167 -1.69 11.91 -3.10
CA VAL A 167 -1.66 11.62 -4.53
C VAL A 167 -1.02 12.80 -5.26
N ALA A 168 0.00 12.56 -6.07
CA ALA A 168 0.57 13.59 -6.93
C ALA A 168 -0.34 13.78 -8.14
N ILE A 169 -0.85 15.03 -8.31
CA ILE A 169 -1.73 15.42 -9.42
C ILE A 169 -0.94 16.24 -10.46
N ASP A 170 0.28 16.70 -10.13
CA ASP A 170 1.01 17.64 -10.95
C ASP A 170 1.65 16.95 -12.17
N GLU A 171 1.16 17.30 -13.34
CA GLU A 171 1.66 16.87 -14.68
C GLU A 171 3.02 17.52 -15.05
N MET A 172 3.53 18.47 -14.25
CA MET A 172 4.69 19.29 -14.60
C MET A 172 6.03 18.78 -14.04
N ASP A 173 6.01 17.90 -13.02
CA ASP A 173 7.22 17.38 -12.40
C ASP A 173 7.47 15.91 -12.76
N GLU A 174 8.73 15.54 -12.90
CA GLU A 174 9.15 14.15 -13.07
C GLU A 174 8.98 13.40 -11.73
N VAL A 175 7.77 12.87 -11.50
CA VAL A 175 7.43 12.14 -10.27
C VAL A 175 7.67 10.65 -10.44
N HIS A 176 8.55 10.10 -9.63
CA HIS A 176 8.81 8.67 -9.55
C HIS A 176 8.53 8.12 -8.15
N TYR A 177 8.27 6.82 -8.08
CA TYR A 177 8.14 6.10 -6.82
C TYR A 177 9.12 4.94 -6.77
N GLU A 178 9.79 4.79 -5.64
CA GLU A 178 10.72 3.70 -5.36
C GLU A 178 10.26 2.93 -4.11
N SER A 179 10.40 1.61 -4.16
CA SER A 179 10.10 0.75 -3.02
C SER A 179 11.34 0.54 -2.17
N LEU A 180 11.27 0.89 -0.89
CA LEU A 180 12.39 0.88 0.03
C LEU A 180 12.16 -0.07 1.22
N CYS A 181 13.24 -0.64 1.75
CA CYS A 181 13.24 -1.23 3.09
C CYS A 181 13.21 -0.13 4.16
N GLY A 182 12.95 -0.49 5.43
CA GLY A 182 12.84 0.48 6.52
C GLY A 182 14.12 1.29 6.73
N LYS A 183 15.30 0.65 6.66
CA LYS A 183 16.59 1.34 6.79
C LYS A 183 16.76 2.40 5.71
N CYS A 184 16.64 2.01 4.43
CA CYS A 184 16.81 2.95 3.32
C CYS A 184 15.74 4.06 3.31
N TYR A 185 14.52 3.78 3.81
CA TYR A 185 13.48 4.81 3.95
C TYR A 185 13.86 5.86 5.00
N LEU A 186 14.33 5.43 6.18
CA LEU A 186 14.79 6.34 7.23
C LEU A 186 15.97 7.21 6.75
N GLU A 187 16.97 6.60 6.12
CA GLU A 187 18.16 7.31 5.64
C GLU A 187 17.84 8.30 4.51
N LYS A 188 17.08 7.86 3.49
CA LYS A 188 16.91 8.63 2.24
C LYS A 188 15.73 9.60 2.27
N VAL A 189 14.65 9.24 2.97
CA VAL A 189 13.41 10.04 2.99
C VAL A 189 13.32 10.88 4.25
N MET A 190 13.67 10.29 5.41
CA MET A 190 13.57 10.96 6.71
C MET A 190 14.87 11.67 7.11
N ASN A 191 15.94 11.52 6.33
CA ASN A 191 17.29 12.03 6.63
C ASN A 191 17.77 11.64 8.04
N TYR A 192 17.39 10.43 8.48
CA TYR A 192 17.77 9.93 9.79
C TYR A 192 19.15 9.31 9.72
N ASP A 193 20.09 9.82 10.54
CA ASP A 193 21.42 9.25 10.64
C ASP A 193 21.37 7.93 11.43
N MET A 194 21.61 6.82 10.74
CA MET A 194 21.65 5.49 11.36
C MET A 194 22.98 5.19 12.05
N GLU A 195 24.01 6.04 11.85
CA GLU A 195 25.35 5.86 12.43
C GLU A 195 25.45 6.45 13.85
N GLU A 196 24.52 7.34 14.23
CA GLU A 196 24.53 7.94 15.58
C GLU A 196 24.50 6.93 16.75
N LYS A 197 24.09 5.68 16.52
CA LYS A 197 24.11 4.62 17.56
C LYS A 197 25.50 4.09 17.90
N ASN A 198 26.51 4.32 17.05
CA ASN A 198 27.86 3.77 17.24
C ASN A 198 28.89 4.81 17.72
N ASN A 199 28.46 6.05 17.96
CA ASN A 199 29.40 7.11 18.36
C ASN A 199 30.01 6.89 19.76
N TYR A 200 29.40 6.02 20.59
CA TYR A 200 29.95 5.73 21.93
C TYR A 200 31.19 4.84 21.90
N GLU A 201 31.35 3.98 20.89
CA GLU A 201 32.54 3.12 20.75
C GLU A 201 33.79 3.87 20.29
N ASN A 202 33.63 5.07 19.70
CA ASN A 202 34.73 5.91 19.22
C ASN A 202 35.02 7.09 20.15
N LEU A 203 34.32 7.20 21.28
CA LEU A 203 34.59 8.26 22.28
C LEU A 203 35.85 7.93 23.05
N THR A 204 36.67 8.93 23.24
CA THR A 204 37.80 8.85 24.16
C THR A 204 37.31 8.74 25.60
N ASP A 205 38.13 8.16 26.49
CA ASP A 205 37.79 8.06 27.92
C ASP A 205 37.43 9.39 28.54
N THR A 206 38.02 10.49 28.05
CA THR A 206 37.72 11.86 28.51
C THR A 206 36.31 12.31 28.10
N GLU A 207 35.87 12.00 26.92
CA GLU A 207 34.52 12.34 26.42
C GLU A 207 33.47 11.48 27.11
N LEU A 208 33.73 10.18 27.31
CA LEU A 208 32.85 9.29 28.08
C LEU A 208 32.65 9.77 29.50
N ASN A 209 33.73 10.16 30.19
CA ASN A 209 33.65 10.70 31.55
C ASN A 209 32.86 12.02 31.63
N SER A 210 33.01 12.90 30.63
CA SER A 210 32.22 14.15 30.54
C SER A 210 30.70 13.84 30.41
N ILE A 211 30.31 12.90 29.60
CA ILE A 211 28.91 12.49 29.43
C ILE A 211 28.37 11.87 30.73
N ILE A 212 29.15 11.02 31.39
CA ILE A 212 28.77 10.40 32.67
C ILE A 212 28.53 11.49 33.73
N ASP A 213 29.37 12.50 33.80
CA ASP A 213 29.23 13.62 34.74
C ASP A 213 27.97 14.47 34.47
N GLU A 214 27.64 14.69 33.20
CA GLU A 214 26.39 15.37 32.81
C GLU A 214 25.14 14.58 33.19
N ILE A 215 25.13 13.27 32.92
CA ILE A 215 24.05 12.36 33.30
C ILE A 215 23.89 12.37 34.86
N ASN A 216 24.98 12.28 35.59
CA ASN A 216 24.94 12.33 37.07
C ASN A 216 24.40 13.64 37.61
N LYS A 217 24.68 14.78 36.97
CA LYS A 217 24.09 16.09 37.32
C LYS A 217 22.56 16.11 37.08
N ILE A 218 22.10 15.51 35.96
CA ILE A 218 20.67 15.43 35.67
C ILE A 218 19.95 14.53 36.68
N ILE A 219 20.54 13.38 37.02
CA ILE A 219 19.98 12.47 38.02
C ILE A 219 19.87 13.12 39.40
N LYS A 220 20.88 13.87 39.81
CA LYS A 220 20.85 14.63 41.08
C LYS A 220 19.76 15.70 41.10
N LYS A 221 19.53 16.42 39.99
CA LYS A 221 18.43 17.40 39.86
C LYS A 221 17.03 16.78 39.89
N ARG A 222 16.87 15.50 39.56
CA ARG A 222 15.56 14.80 39.57
C ARG A 222 15.23 14.16 40.91
N LYS A 223 16.22 14.05 41.81
CA LYS A 223 16.06 13.42 43.14
C LYS A 223 15.97 14.44 44.27
N GLY A 224 16.14 15.72 44.03
CA GLY A 224 15.93 16.83 44.96
C GLY A 224 14.71 17.64 44.57
#